data_d0c88b83297e889a5f6f4c99d9765df3
#
_entry.id   d0c88b83297e889a5f6f4c99d9765df3
#
_cell.length_a   1.000
_cell.length_b   1.000
_cell.length_c   1.000
_cell.angle_alpha   90.00
_cell.angle_beta   90.00
_cell.angle_gamma   90.00
#
_symmetry.space_group_name_H-M   'P 1'
#
loop_
_entity.id
_entity.type
_entity.pdbx_description
1 polymer ?
#
loop_
_entity_poly.entity_id
_entity_poly.type
_entity_poly.pdbx_seq_one_letter_code
_entity_poly.pdbx_strand_id
1 'polypeptide(L)'
;MKRIFTLLFAVLTATTIMAQMHGPMKFVGASNMSVSTMNIDNPSDTILFAMNGMESGNITLPAMKGMQQTIPSFTISGAKFTLGENHVVTFADQTFSTKVKVDGAEKNITGSSLSGTYNMADNSLMLTVVFQYGKMPMSMTYSVKGYYVKAVSNPITVTVGGQFTYNNDNVTYELRRYKDGETDKLDVTVPSYTLANTIMGDLTLGSYTVKGLVYDEAQGGY
;
A
#
# COMPACT_ATOMS: atom_id res chain seq x y z
N MET A 1 -1.05 -25.06 -33.94
CA MET A 1 -0.50 -25.50 -32.63
C MET A 1 0.22 -24.37 -31.86
N LYS A 2 1.04 -23.51 -32.50
CA LYS A 2 1.76 -22.41 -31.75
C LYS A 2 0.85 -21.41 -31.02
N ARG A 3 -0.33 -21.09 -31.58
CA ARG A 3 -1.26 -20.09 -30.96
C ARG A 3 -2.00 -20.61 -29.73
N ILE A 4 -2.20 -21.93 -29.61
CA ILE A 4 -2.85 -22.54 -28.43
C ILE A 4 -1.88 -22.56 -27.25
N PHE A 5 -0.57 -22.77 -27.47
CA PHE A 5 0.44 -22.73 -26.44
C PHE A 5 0.64 -21.33 -25.85
N THR A 6 0.55 -20.27 -26.69
CA THR A 6 0.68 -18.88 -26.24
C THR A 6 -0.51 -18.48 -25.35
N LEU A 7 -1.72 -18.93 -25.71
CA LEU A 7 -2.93 -18.65 -24.89
C LEU A 7 -2.89 -19.40 -23.55
N LEU A 8 -2.42 -20.65 -23.55
CA LEU A 8 -2.29 -21.46 -22.33
C LEU A 8 -1.23 -20.87 -21.37
N PHE A 9 -0.13 -20.33 -21.93
CA PHE A 9 0.92 -19.70 -21.12
C PHE A 9 0.44 -18.37 -20.53
N ALA A 10 -0.32 -17.56 -21.27
CA ALA A 10 -0.92 -16.33 -20.78
C ALA A 10 -1.95 -16.58 -19.67
N VAL A 11 -2.74 -17.64 -19.77
CA VAL A 11 -3.68 -18.03 -18.71
C VAL A 11 -2.96 -18.57 -17.48
N LEU A 12 -1.86 -19.34 -17.65
CA LEU A 12 -1.07 -19.83 -16.50
C LEU A 12 -0.35 -18.71 -15.75
N THR A 13 0.18 -17.71 -16.47
CA THR A 13 0.82 -16.55 -15.83
C THR A 13 -0.20 -15.64 -15.13
N ALA A 14 -1.39 -15.46 -15.70
CA ALA A 14 -2.46 -14.72 -15.06
C ALA A 14 -2.95 -15.40 -13.77
N THR A 15 -3.07 -16.74 -13.76
CA THR A 15 -3.49 -17.49 -12.56
C THR A 15 -2.44 -17.51 -11.47
N THR A 16 -1.14 -17.49 -11.79
CA THR A 16 -0.07 -17.41 -10.77
C THR A 16 0.03 -16.02 -10.15
N ILE A 17 -0.22 -14.95 -10.91
CA ILE A 17 -0.30 -13.59 -10.37
C ILE A 17 -1.52 -13.46 -9.45
N MET A 18 -2.67 -14.02 -9.81
CA MET A 18 -3.89 -14.01 -9.00
C MET A 18 -3.77 -14.85 -7.72
N ALA A 19 -3.00 -15.94 -7.73
CA ALA A 19 -2.79 -16.78 -6.55
C ALA A 19 -1.95 -16.07 -5.45
N GLN A 20 -1.18 -15.06 -5.79
CA GLN A 20 -0.41 -14.27 -4.82
C GLN A 20 -1.22 -13.10 -4.19
N MET A 21 -2.43 -12.81 -4.69
CA MET A 21 -3.26 -11.68 -4.27
C MET A 21 -4.36 -12.08 -3.26
N HIS A 22 -4.10 -13.01 -2.35
CA HIS A 22 -5.08 -13.49 -1.36
C HIS A 22 -5.31 -12.57 -0.16
N GLY A 23 -4.89 -11.32 -0.24
CA GLY A 23 -5.11 -10.31 0.80
C GLY A 23 -5.05 -8.90 0.25
N PRO A 24 -5.42 -7.88 1.03
CA PRO A 24 -5.29 -6.50 0.60
C PRO A 24 -3.80 -6.16 0.40
N MET A 25 -3.48 -5.67 -0.78
CA MET A 25 -2.18 -5.10 -1.08
C MET A 25 -2.05 -3.76 -0.34
N LYS A 26 -0.93 -3.57 0.37
CA LYS A 26 -0.61 -2.34 1.09
C LYS A 26 0.30 -1.48 0.22
N PHE A 27 -0.11 -0.23 -0.02
CA PHE A 27 0.71 0.78 -0.69
C PHE A 27 1.00 1.92 0.28
N VAL A 28 2.23 2.39 0.30
CA VAL A 28 2.65 3.50 1.16
C VAL A 28 3.33 4.57 0.31
N GLY A 29 2.90 5.81 0.48
CA GLY A 29 3.48 6.93 -0.24
C GLY A 29 2.94 8.31 0.13
N ALA A 30 3.44 9.32 -0.56
CA ALA A 30 3.02 10.69 -0.34
C ALA A 30 1.62 10.95 -0.93
N SER A 31 0.82 11.73 -0.22
CA SER A 31 -0.50 12.15 -0.63
C SER A 31 -0.68 13.66 -0.49
N ASN A 32 -1.63 14.19 -1.23
CA ASN A 32 -2.14 15.55 -1.10
C ASN A 32 -3.67 15.51 -1.01
N MET A 33 -4.23 16.24 -0.07
CA MET A 33 -5.65 16.50 0.00
C MET A 33 -5.90 17.98 -0.23
N SER A 34 -6.68 18.33 -1.26
CA SER A 34 -7.08 19.70 -1.56
C SER A 34 -8.57 19.93 -1.32
N VAL A 35 -8.89 21.08 -0.74
CA VAL A 35 -10.25 21.57 -0.52
C VAL A 35 -10.27 23.05 -0.86
N SER A 36 -10.95 23.45 -1.94
CA SER A 36 -10.91 24.81 -2.47
C SER A 36 -9.46 25.25 -2.76
N THR A 37 -8.96 26.27 -2.06
CA THR A 37 -7.58 26.80 -2.22
C THR A 37 -6.56 26.19 -1.25
N MET A 38 -6.99 25.26 -0.38
CA MET A 38 -6.15 24.67 0.66
C MET A 38 -5.60 23.32 0.21
N ASN A 39 -4.32 23.11 0.49
CA ASN A 39 -3.62 21.86 0.25
C ASN A 39 -3.03 21.34 1.55
N ILE A 40 -3.18 20.06 1.79
CA ILE A 40 -2.64 19.36 2.96
C ILE A 40 -1.81 18.19 2.43
N ASP A 41 -0.50 18.30 2.56
CA ASP A 41 0.44 17.26 2.18
C ASP A 41 0.67 16.30 3.33
N ASN A 42 0.69 15.00 3.02
CA ASN A 42 1.10 13.94 3.94
C ASN A 42 2.25 13.15 3.30
N PRO A 43 3.41 13.08 3.92
CA PRO A 43 4.56 12.38 3.35
C PRO A 43 4.40 10.87 3.31
N SER A 44 3.46 10.29 4.07
CA SER A 44 3.32 8.86 4.19
C SER A 44 1.88 8.46 4.56
N ASP A 45 1.09 8.16 3.55
CA ASP A 45 -0.23 7.55 3.70
C ASP A 45 -0.22 6.08 3.30
N THR A 46 -1.14 5.32 3.87
CA THR A 46 -1.33 3.90 3.57
C THR A 46 -2.65 3.69 2.84
N ILE A 47 -2.57 3.13 1.63
CA ILE A 47 -3.72 2.69 0.84
C ILE A 47 -3.77 1.17 0.84
N LEU A 48 -4.95 0.59 1.03
CA LEU A 48 -5.15 -0.84 0.84
C LEU A 48 -5.98 -1.06 -0.43
N PHE A 49 -5.54 -1.99 -1.27
CA PHE A 49 -6.27 -2.42 -2.46
C PHE A 49 -6.46 -3.92 -2.42
N ALA A 50 -7.71 -4.39 -2.43
CA ALA A 50 -8.07 -5.79 -2.48
C ALA A 50 -8.85 -6.07 -3.76
N MET A 51 -8.34 -6.96 -4.61
CA MET A 51 -9.04 -7.38 -5.83
C MET A 51 -10.19 -8.33 -5.49
N ASN A 52 -11.37 -8.07 -6.05
CA ASN A 52 -12.57 -8.90 -5.94
C ASN A 52 -12.85 -9.58 -7.30
N GLY A 53 -11.86 -10.27 -7.84
CA GLY A 53 -11.89 -10.82 -9.19
C GLY A 53 -11.06 -10.01 -10.18
N MET A 54 -11.36 -10.12 -11.49
CA MET A 54 -10.53 -9.58 -12.56
C MET A 54 -10.91 -8.16 -13.02
N GLU A 55 -12.04 -7.62 -12.54
CA GLU A 55 -12.61 -6.37 -13.06
C GLU A 55 -13.00 -5.38 -11.96
N SER A 56 -12.91 -5.78 -10.68
CA SER A 56 -13.26 -4.91 -9.57
C SER A 56 -12.46 -5.21 -8.31
N GLY A 57 -12.41 -4.23 -7.40
CA GLY A 57 -11.73 -4.37 -6.12
C GLY A 57 -12.23 -3.36 -5.11
N ASN A 58 -11.72 -3.49 -3.90
CA ASN A 58 -11.98 -2.57 -2.81
C ASN A 58 -10.74 -1.72 -2.57
N ILE A 59 -10.91 -0.41 -2.49
CA ILE A 59 -9.85 0.54 -2.18
C ILE A 59 -10.16 1.17 -0.82
N THR A 60 -9.28 0.98 0.15
CA THR A 60 -9.41 1.62 1.46
C THR A 60 -8.45 2.80 1.54
N LEU A 61 -9.01 3.99 1.76
CA LEU A 61 -8.26 5.22 1.97
C LEU A 61 -8.00 5.45 3.46
N PRO A 62 -6.88 6.10 3.84
CA PRO A 62 -6.56 6.39 5.24
C PRO A 62 -7.53 7.40 5.85
N ALA A 63 -7.45 7.56 7.17
CA ALA A 63 -8.07 8.70 7.82
C ALA A 63 -7.35 10.00 7.41
N MET A 64 -8.12 11.01 7.01
CA MET A 64 -7.60 12.29 6.52
C MET A 64 -7.89 13.39 7.53
N LYS A 65 -6.86 14.11 7.93
CA LYS A 65 -7.02 15.28 8.80
C LYS A 65 -7.36 16.50 7.95
N GLY A 66 -8.62 16.93 7.99
CA GLY A 66 -9.02 18.23 7.49
C GLY A 66 -8.76 19.35 8.51
N MET A 67 -8.97 20.61 8.13
CA MET A 67 -8.68 21.74 9.01
C MET A 67 -9.53 21.79 10.28
N GLN A 68 -10.78 21.32 10.24
CA GLN A 68 -11.72 21.39 11.35
C GLN A 68 -12.28 20.03 11.78
N GLN A 69 -12.09 19.00 10.98
CA GLN A 69 -12.58 17.66 11.28
C GLN A 69 -11.72 16.60 10.60
N THR A 70 -11.65 15.45 11.23
CA THR A 70 -11.02 14.26 10.67
C THR A 70 -12.06 13.47 9.90
N ILE A 71 -11.73 13.10 8.66
CA ILE A 71 -12.49 12.14 7.87
C ILE A 71 -11.93 10.77 8.22
N PRO A 72 -12.74 9.85 8.77
CA PRO A 72 -12.25 8.51 9.08
C PRO A 72 -11.79 7.77 7.84
N SER A 73 -10.96 6.74 8.02
CA SER A 73 -10.67 5.78 6.95
C SER A 73 -11.97 5.20 6.41
N PHE A 74 -12.05 5.05 5.08
CA PHE A 74 -13.21 4.47 4.42
C PHE A 74 -12.82 3.60 3.23
N THR A 75 -13.72 2.68 2.88
CA THR A 75 -13.52 1.77 1.76
C THR A 75 -14.47 2.11 0.62
N ILE A 76 -13.92 2.25 -0.58
CA ILE A 76 -14.64 2.29 -1.84
C ILE A 76 -14.75 0.85 -2.32
N SER A 77 -15.96 0.28 -2.23
CA SER A 77 -16.21 -1.11 -2.61
C SER A 77 -16.58 -1.22 -4.08
N GLY A 78 -16.07 -2.27 -4.73
CA GLY A 78 -16.41 -2.58 -6.11
C GLY A 78 -15.88 -1.58 -7.13
N ALA A 79 -14.78 -0.88 -6.82
CA ALA A 79 -14.10 -0.01 -7.77
C ALA A 79 -13.70 -0.83 -9.02
N LYS A 80 -14.21 -0.43 -10.18
CA LYS A 80 -13.97 -1.13 -11.44
C LYS A 80 -12.59 -0.78 -12.00
N PHE A 81 -11.93 -1.78 -12.58
CA PHE A 81 -10.65 -1.59 -13.25
C PHE A 81 -10.53 -2.51 -14.47
N THR A 82 -9.56 -2.22 -15.31
CA THR A 82 -9.11 -3.08 -16.41
C THR A 82 -7.65 -3.45 -16.21
N LEU A 83 -7.29 -4.68 -16.57
CA LEU A 83 -5.91 -5.12 -16.60
C LEU A 83 -5.40 -5.02 -18.05
N GLY A 84 -4.43 -4.13 -18.28
CA GLY A 84 -3.77 -3.95 -19.57
C GLY A 84 -2.68 -4.99 -19.83
N GLU A 85 -2.24 -5.08 -21.10
CA GLU A 85 -1.22 -6.04 -21.54
C GLU A 85 0.16 -5.86 -20.85
N ASN A 86 0.46 -4.64 -20.41
CA ASN A 86 1.72 -4.30 -19.72
C ASN A 86 1.64 -4.48 -18.19
N HIS A 87 0.71 -5.28 -17.67
CA HIS A 87 0.50 -5.48 -16.23
C HIS A 87 0.15 -4.18 -15.48
N VAL A 88 -0.54 -3.27 -16.16
CA VAL A 88 -1.07 -2.05 -15.56
C VAL A 88 -2.56 -2.24 -15.29
N VAL A 89 -2.94 -2.13 -14.02
CA VAL A 89 -4.35 -2.01 -13.60
C VAL A 89 -4.75 -0.56 -13.76
N THR A 90 -5.81 -0.29 -14.53
CA THR A 90 -6.33 1.05 -14.76
C THR A 90 -7.73 1.19 -14.17
N PHE A 91 -7.89 2.12 -13.25
CA PHE A 91 -9.18 2.58 -12.74
C PHE A 91 -9.67 3.71 -13.64
N ALA A 92 -10.62 3.40 -14.53
CA ALA A 92 -11.28 4.43 -15.32
C ALA A 92 -12.11 5.34 -14.40
N ASP A 93 -12.29 6.59 -14.81
CA ASP A 93 -13.08 7.55 -14.03
C ASP A 93 -14.48 7.03 -13.74
N GLN A 94 -14.82 6.97 -12.44
CA GLN A 94 -16.08 6.41 -11.95
C GLN A 94 -16.54 7.07 -10.67
N THR A 95 -17.85 7.11 -10.48
CA THR A 95 -18.48 7.57 -9.24
C THR A 95 -18.57 6.44 -8.21
N PHE A 96 -18.69 6.82 -6.94
CA PHE A 96 -18.91 5.87 -5.85
C PHE A 96 -19.73 6.48 -4.72
N SER A 97 -20.25 5.64 -3.84
CA SER A 97 -20.89 6.07 -2.60
C SER A 97 -20.57 5.08 -1.49
N THR A 98 -20.23 5.60 -0.32
CA THR A 98 -19.99 4.80 0.88
C THR A 98 -20.42 5.58 2.11
N LYS A 99 -20.38 4.93 3.28
CA LYS A 99 -20.73 5.55 4.56
C LYS A 99 -19.65 5.29 5.58
N VAL A 100 -19.50 6.24 6.50
CA VAL A 100 -18.64 6.11 7.69
C VAL A 100 -19.44 6.42 8.95
N LYS A 101 -19.04 5.82 10.06
CA LYS A 101 -19.62 6.15 11.38
C LYS A 101 -18.68 7.11 12.11
N VAL A 102 -19.23 8.21 12.60
CA VAL A 102 -18.54 9.20 13.42
C VAL A 102 -19.41 9.52 14.61
N ASP A 103 -18.92 9.29 15.80
CA ASP A 103 -19.66 9.51 17.08
C ASP A 103 -21.05 8.86 17.08
N GLY A 104 -21.14 7.63 16.55
CA GLY A 104 -22.38 6.87 16.46
C GLY A 104 -23.32 7.25 15.31
N ALA A 105 -23.07 8.36 14.60
CA ALA A 105 -23.87 8.82 13.46
C ALA A 105 -23.26 8.38 12.12
N GLU A 106 -24.11 7.96 11.17
CA GLU A 106 -23.68 7.69 9.79
C GLU A 106 -23.52 8.99 9.01
N LYS A 107 -22.39 9.12 8.32
CA LYS A 107 -22.14 10.18 7.36
C LYS A 107 -21.85 9.58 5.99
N ASN A 108 -22.48 10.14 4.96
CA ASN A 108 -22.27 9.70 3.58
C ASN A 108 -20.94 10.27 3.05
N ILE A 109 -20.29 9.48 2.21
CA ILE A 109 -19.19 9.91 1.33
C ILE A 109 -19.66 9.67 -0.09
N THR A 110 -19.82 10.74 -0.86
CA THR A 110 -20.26 10.68 -2.25
C THR A 110 -19.10 11.08 -3.15
N GLY A 111 -18.58 10.12 -3.91
CA GLY A 111 -17.49 10.32 -4.85
C GLY A 111 -18.01 10.69 -6.23
N SER A 112 -17.55 11.81 -6.75
CA SER A 112 -17.81 12.24 -8.12
C SER A 112 -16.79 11.69 -9.12
N SER A 113 -15.60 11.31 -8.64
CA SER A 113 -14.53 10.73 -9.45
C SER A 113 -13.64 9.83 -8.61
N LEU A 114 -13.30 8.69 -9.18
CA LEU A 114 -12.20 7.82 -8.76
C LEU A 114 -11.48 7.40 -10.03
N SER A 115 -10.19 7.70 -10.13
CA SER A 115 -9.35 7.29 -11.26
C SER A 115 -7.93 7.01 -10.81
N GLY A 116 -7.18 6.25 -11.60
CA GLY A 116 -5.79 5.97 -11.29
C GLY A 116 -5.23 4.74 -11.98
N THR A 117 -4.03 4.37 -11.57
CA THR A 117 -3.31 3.21 -12.11
C THR A 117 -2.51 2.51 -11.03
N TYR A 118 -2.43 1.18 -11.13
CA TYR A 118 -1.43 0.39 -10.43
C TYR A 118 -0.53 -0.29 -11.47
N ASN A 119 0.73 0.11 -11.51
CA ASN A 119 1.74 -0.47 -12.38
C ASN A 119 2.50 -1.57 -11.62
N MET A 120 2.32 -2.82 -12.03
CA MET A 120 2.97 -3.96 -11.38
C MET A 120 4.46 -4.07 -11.70
N ALA A 121 4.97 -3.39 -12.76
CA ALA A 121 6.37 -3.44 -13.14
C ALA A 121 7.26 -2.68 -12.16
N ASP A 122 6.80 -1.52 -11.70
CA ASP A 122 7.51 -0.67 -10.72
C ASP A 122 6.83 -0.64 -9.34
N ASN A 123 5.76 -1.42 -9.18
CA ASN A 123 4.96 -1.51 -7.95
C ASN A 123 4.33 -0.17 -7.49
N SER A 124 4.12 0.77 -8.41
CA SER A 124 3.55 2.08 -8.10
C SER A 124 2.03 2.12 -8.25
N LEU A 125 1.37 2.73 -7.27
CA LEU A 125 -0.06 3.06 -7.30
C LEU A 125 -0.21 4.58 -7.36
N MET A 126 -0.96 5.08 -8.34
CA MET A 126 -1.41 6.46 -8.39
C MET A 126 -2.92 6.49 -8.38
N LEU A 127 -3.51 7.22 -7.44
CA LEU A 127 -4.96 7.40 -7.34
C LEU A 127 -5.30 8.87 -7.17
N THR A 128 -6.42 9.26 -7.79
CA THR A 128 -7.09 10.53 -7.56
C THR A 128 -8.55 10.25 -7.24
N VAL A 129 -9.03 10.78 -6.13
CA VAL A 129 -10.39 10.58 -5.63
C VAL A 129 -11.00 11.93 -5.32
N VAL A 130 -12.12 12.26 -5.98
CA VAL A 130 -12.88 13.49 -5.73
C VAL A 130 -14.18 13.11 -5.03
N PHE A 131 -14.43 13.68 -3.86
CA PHE A 131 -15.57 13.28 -3.04
C PHE A 131 -16.08 14.42 -2.15
N GLN A 132 -17.31 14.28 -1.68
CA GLN A 132 -17.95 15.10 -0.65
C GLN A 132 -18.16 14.29 0.60
N TYR A 133 -17.96 14.89 1.77
CA TYR A 133 -18.15 14.29 3.07
C TYR A 133 -19.37 14.88 3.79
N GLY A 134 -20.37 14.05 4.05
CA GLY A 134 -21.61 14.47 4.69
C GLY A 134 -22.38 15.49 3.86
N LYS A 135 -22.70 16.64 4.47
CA LYS A 135 -23.40 17.76 3.85
C LYS A 135 -22.47 18.93 3.48
N MET A 136 -21.16 18.69 3.41
CA MET A 136 -20.21 19.75 3.03
C MET A 136 -20.48 20.21 1.60
N PRO A 137 -20.57 21.52 1.34
CA PRO A 137 -20.89 22.03 0.01
C PRO A 137 -19.73 21.94 -0.98
N MET A 138 -18.52 21.69 -0.50
CA MET A 138 -17.29 21.65 -1.31
C MET A 138 -16.82 20.22 -1.48
N SER A 139 -16.36 19.90 -2.69
CA SER A 139 -15.67 18.65 -2.96
C SER A 139 -14.22 18.72 -2.48
N MET A 140 -13.72 17.58 -2.07
CA MET A 140 -12.32 17.36 -1.71
C MET A 140 -11.68 16.50 -2.78
N THR A 141 -10.44 16.81 -3.13
CA THR A 141 -9.62 15.97 -4.00
C THR A 141 -8.50 15.36 -3.17
N TYR A 142 -8.44 14.04 -3.16
CA TYR A 142 -7.35 13.29 -2.56
C TYR A 142 -6.54 12.64 -3.68
N SER A 143 -5.24 12.92 -3.73
CA SER A 143 -4.32 12.33 -4.68
C SER A 143 -3.17 11.67 -3.93
N VAL A 144 -2.77 10.47 -4.37
CA VAL A 144 -1.68 9.71 -3.75
C VAL A 144 -0.82 9.02 -4.80
N LYS A 145 0.49 9.02 -4.55
CA LYS A 145 1.44 8.14 -5.24
C LYS A 145 2.12 7.29 -4.19
N GLY A 146 1.81 6.00 -4.19
CA GLY A 146 2.35 5.03 -3.25
C GLY A 146 3.03 3.86 -3.95
N TYR A 147 3.82 3.10 -3.19
CA TYR A 147 4.49 1.89 -3.66
C TYR A 147 4.07 0.69 -2.82
N TYR A 148 3.96 -0.46 -3.46
CA TYR A 148 3.58 -1.70 -2.81
C TYR A 148 4.57 -2.09 -1.71
N VAL A 149 4.04 -2.50 -0.57
CA VAL A 149 4.80 -2.97 0.57
C VAL A 149 4.58 -4.47 0.73
N LYS A 150 5.64 -5.24 0.53
CA LYS A 150 5.63 -6.70 0.69
C LYS A 150 6.01 -7.06 2.12
N ALA A 151 5.17 -7.84 2.80
CA ALA A 151 5.50 -8.45 4.08
C ALA A 151 6.29 -9.75 3.85
N VAL A 152 7.41 -9.92 4.56
CA VAL A 152 8.26 -11.12 4.51
C VAL A 152 8.62 -11.52 5.93
N SER A 153 8.35 -12.77 6.28
CA SER A 153 8.70 -13.30 7.61
C SER A 153 10.00 -14.09 7.54
N ASN A 154 10.97 -13.67 8.36
CA ASN A 154 12.27 -14.33 8.52
C ASN A 154 12.71 -14.25 9.98
N PRO A 155 13.51 -15.22 10.46
CA PRO A 155 14.12 -15.10 11.77
C PRO A 155 15.09 -13.92 11.83
N ILE A 156 15.22 -13.33 13.02
CA ILE A 156 16.26 -12.36 13.33
C ILE A 156 17.18 -12.91 14.41
N THR A 157 18.47 -12.71 14.22
CA THR A 157 19.50 -13.01 15.21
C THR A 157 20.16 -11.71 15.62
N VAL A 158 20.20 -11.44 16.93
CA VAL A 158 20.85 -10.25 17.48
C VAL A 158 21.97 -10.69 18.39
N THR A 159 23.19 -10.24 18.12
CA THR A 159 24.36 -10.49 18.98
C THR A 159 24.74 -9.20 19.69
N VAL A 160 24.74 -9.26 21.03
CA VAL A 160 25.09 -8.13 21.89
C VAL A 160 26.50 -8.32 22.43
N GLY A 161 27.36 -7.33 22.21
CA GLY A 161 28.75 -7.33 22.66
C GLY A 161 29.61 -8.48 22.10
N GLY A 162 29.19 -9.11 21.01
CA GLY A 162 29.87 -10.26 20.42
C GLY A 162 29.78 -11.57 21.20
N GLN A 163 29.06 -11.58 22.33
CA GLN A 163 29.00 -12.73 23.25
C GLN A 163 27.61 -13.32 23.45
N PHE A 164 26.59 -12.48 23.43
CA PHE A 164 25.23 -12.93 23.72
C PHE A 164 24.40 -12.91 22.45
N THR A 165 23.90 -14.07 22.03
CA THR A 165 23.10 -14.22 20.81
C THR A 165 21.66 -14.56 21.16
N TYR A 166 20.73 -13.79 20.63
CA TYR A 166 19.29 -13.95 20.81
C TYR A 166 18.63 -14.15 19.45
N ASN A 167 17.70 -15.09 19.37
CA ASN A 167 16.96 -15.41 18.16
C ASN A 167 15.48 -15.11 18.35
N ASN A 168 14.84 -14.59 17.31
CA ASN A 168 13.39 -14.53 17.19
C ASN A 168 12.99 -15.07 15.80
N ASP A 169 12.26 -16.18 15.79
CA ASP A 169 11.98 -16.94 14.56
C ASP A 169 10.83 -16.37 13.72
N ASN A 170 10.04 -15.41 14.27
CA ASN A 170 8.83 -14.90 13.65
C ASN A 170 8.81 -13.37 13.56
N VAL A 171 9.77 -12.79 12.87
CA VAL A 171 9.80 -11.35 12.62
C VAL A 171 9.30 -11.08 11.19
N THR A 172 8.25 -10.26 11.06
CA THR A 172 7.71 -9.88 9.76
C THR A 172 8.21 -8.51 9.37
N TYR A 173 9.06 -8.48 8.37
CA TYR A 173 9.61 -7.26 7.78
C TYR A 173 8.67 -6.71 6.73
N GLU A 174 8.64 -5.39 6.56
CA GLU A 174 7.98 -4.73 5.44
C GLU A 174 9.03 -4.22 4.45
N LEU A 175 8.93 -4.65 3.20
CA LEU A 175 9.84 -4.30 2.11
C LEU A 175 9.10 -3.40 1.13
N ARG A 176 9.60 -2.17 0.91
CA ARG A 176 9.07 -1.22 -0.07
C ARG A 176 10.10 -0.91 -1.14
N ARG A 177 9.91 -1.49 -2.34
CA ARG A 177 10.71 -1.14 -3.52
C ARG A 177 10.08 0.06 -4.23
N TYR A 178 10.93 0.99 -4.67
CA TYR A 178 10.50 2.16 -5.43
C TYR A 178 11.62 2.67 -6.32
N LYS A 179 11.25 3.47 -7.34
CA LYS A 179 12.21 4.19 -8.16
C LYS A 179 12.39 5.61 -7.65
N ASP A 180 13.64 6.04 -7.53
CA ASP A 180 14.06 7.41 -7.29
C ASP A 180 14.90 7.86 -8.48
N GLY A 181 14.25 8.55 -9.44
CA GLY A 181 14.79 8.73 -10.79
C GLY A 181 14.95 7.38 -11.49
N GLU A 182 16.15 7.09 -11.98
CA GLU A 182 16.50 5.82 -12.62
C GLU A 182 16.97 4.74 -11.62
N THR A 183 17.14 5.09 -10.35
CA THR A 183 17.71 4.20 -9.33
C THR A 183 16.61 3.39 -8.63
N ASP A 184 16.75 2.06 -8.64
CA ASP A 184 15.92 1.17 -7.82
C ASP A 184 16.37 1.23 -6.36
N LYS A 185 15.44 1.56 -5.47
CA LYS A 185 15.66 1.66 -4.02
C LYS A 185 14.75 0.72 -3.26
N LEU A 186 15.23 0.32 -2.08
CA LEU A 186 14.50 -0.52 -1.14
C LEU A 186 14.49 0.15 0.25
N ASP A 187 13.31 0.27 0.85
CA ASP A 187 13.17 0.52 2.28
C ASP A 187 12.82 -0.80 2.97
N VAL A 188 13.48 -1.07 4.09
CA VAL A 188 13.24 -2.24 4.95
C VAL A 188 12.77 -1.76 6.31
N THR A 189 11.51 -2.03 6.66
CA THR A 189 10.99 -1.76 7.99
C THR A 189 11.08 -3.02 8.83
N VAL A 190 11.83 -2.93 9.91
CA VAL A 190 11.91 -3.96 10.97
C VAL A 190 10.85 -3.61 12.01
N PRO A 191 9.90 -4.50 12.33
CA PRO A 191 8.89 -4.23 13.34
C PRO A 191 9.50 -4.23 14.76
N SER A 192 8.75 -3.77 15.73
CA SER A 192 9.10 -4.00 17.14
C SER A 192 9.11 -5.50 17.44
N TYR A 193 10.13 -5.96 18.15
CA TYR A 193 10.26 -7.35 18.58
C TYR A 193 10.92 -7.43 19.97
N THR A 194 10.65 -8.52 20.70
CA THR A 194 11.19 -8.74 22.03
C THR A 194 12.24 -9.85 22.02
N LEU A 195 13.40 -9.55 22.58
CA LEU A 195 14.42 -10.54 22.92
C LEU A 195 14.10 -11.05 24.34
N ALA A 196 13.64 -12.29 24.42
CA ALA A 196 13.28 -12.90 25.69
C ALA A 196 14.51 -13.41 26.44
N ASN A 197 14.44 -13.43 27.78
CA ASN A 197 15.44 -14.00 28.67
C ASN A 197 16.85 -13.41 28.49
N THR A 198 16.98 -12.13 28.21
CA THR A 198 18.29 -11.48 28.22
C THR A 198 18.81 -11.36 29.67
N ILE A 199 20.10 -11.07 29.83
CA ILE A 199 20.71 -10.82 31.15
C ILE A 199 20.06 -9.65 31.92
N MET A 200 19.29 -8.80 31.20
CA MET A 200 18.54 -7.65 31.74
C MET A 200 17.03 -7.92 31.83
N GLY A 201 16.60 -9.17 31.65
CA GLY A 201 15.19 -9.53 31.46
C GLY A 201 14.77 -9.44 29.99
N ASP A 202 13.48 -9.35 29.73
CA ASP A 202 12.95 -9.21 28.35
C ASP A 202 13.25 -7.80 27.82
N LEU A 203 13.93 -7.72 26.69
CA LEU A 203 14.29 -6.47 26.02
C LEU A 203 13.45 -6.26 24.75
N THR A 204 12.58 -5.27 24.75
CA THR A 204 11.82 -4.89 23.55
C THR A 204 12.57 -3.85 22.75
N LEU A 205 12.87 -4.16 21.50
CA LEU A 205 13.45 -3.26 20.52
C LEU A 205 12.32 -2.64 19.69
N GLY A 206 12.32 -1.31 19.57
CA GLY A 206 11.32 -0.56 18.81
C GLY A 206 11.44 -0.80 17.29
N SER A 207 10.35 -0.55 16.55
CA SER A 207 10.37 -0.58 15.10
C SER A 207 11.28 0.50 14.52
N TYR A 208 12.00 0.17 13.43
CA TYR A 208 12.81 1.12 12.68
C TYR A 208 12.80 0.79 11.19
N THR A 209 13.13 1.78 10.35
CA THR A 209 13.21 1.61 8.90
C THR A 209 14.59 2.01 8.40
N VAL A 210 15.24 1.10 7.69
CA VAL A 210 16.42 1.38 6.87
C VAL A 210 15.92 1.82 5.50
N LYS A 211 16.28 3.04 5.08
CA LYS A 211 15.74 3.67 3.88
C LYS A 211 16.78 3.79 2.77
N GLY A 212 16.30 3.70 1.53
CA GLY A 212 17.05 4.05 0.35
C GLY A 212 18.22 3.11 0.04
N LEU A 213 18.13 1.84 0.44
CA LEU A 213 19.10 0.83 0.05
C LEU A 213 19.12 0.73 -1.49
N VAL A 214 20.29 0.77 -2.08
CA VAL A 214 20.50 0.65 -3.52
C VAL A 214 20.96 -0.77 -3.83
N TYR A 215 20.44 -1.33 -4.93
CA TYR A 215 20.84 -2.67 -5.36
C TYR A 215 22.30 -2.66 -5.83
N ASP A 216 23.11 -3.54 -5.28
CA ASP A 216 24.50 -3.75 -5.69
C ASP A 216 24.59 -4.99 -6.59
N GLU A 217 24.78 -4.78 -7.88
CA GLU A 217 24.89 -5.87 -8.87
C GLU A 217 26.08 -6.79 -8.61
N ALA A 218 27.18 -6.26 -8.08
CA ALA A 218 28.37 -7.05 -7.80
C ALA A 218 28.18 -8.02 -6.62
N GLN A 219 27.35 -7.64 -5.66
CA GLN A 219 26.99 -8.48 -4.50
C GLN A 219 25.67 -9.21 -4.68
N GLY A 220 24.90 -8.89 -5.70
CA GLY A 220 23.59 -9.49 -5.97
C GLY A 220 22.53 -9.18 -4.89
N GLY A 221 22.63 -8.01 -4.22
CA GLY A 221 21.76 -7.65 -3.10
C GLY A 221 21.59 -6.15 -2.87
N TYR A 222 20.79 -5.81 -1.85
CA TYR A 222 20.60 -4.44 -1.36
C TYR A 222 21.41 -4.20 -0.10
#